data_8dcb1446836bd4c8eaf7e2b80cb29265
#
_entry.id   8dcb1446836bd4c8eaf7e2b80cb29265
#
_cell.length_a   1.000
_cell.length_b   1.000
_cell.length_c   1.000
_cell.angle_alpha   90.00
_cell.angle_beta   90.00
_cell.angle_gamma   90.00
#
_symmetry.space_group_name_H-M   'P 1'
#
loop_
_entity.id
_entity.type
_entity.pdbx_description
1 polymer ?
#
loop_
_entity_poly.entity_id
_entity_poly.type
_entity_poly.pdbx_seq_one_letter_code
_entity_poly.pdbx_strand_id
1 'polypeptide(L)'
;IHRACIDAGIKSEYIFIVDSMDPLRRVYDFLSDEYEKFIGFPLVNIPAPNPDGTPNYQGENYAIHFLNPFLEALKQIGVNPRVVMNHETYENGEFAEKIDLAIKNREKIHETIEKISGRELPESWYPFNPIGSDGSMDGVTVTGYEKPYVFWTDRNGVNGKSDIRKAEGKMPWRVDWAAKWGVHRITCEPAGKDHGASGGSYDTGIPICRILGGEPPEKMVYEWIQLKGSGPMSSSSGNTIGPIEALNLVPPEILRYVIARTKIKKHIDFDTGPSLFETADEYERLVSNPPKNGDLNKKKKVARDTALGALRLSQVIRGQDATLSTAGVSFRHLAMLAQIKSNDDDVWKSLNKSKHIEGEPNEVLRNRLLKMRNWINSRHFPEAARINIQEKITEENKNKINQKQMLFLTELYSKFNLIEWNEGEINEIIRTTTSEIELNPRDAYIALYLVILGSEYGPRIASIMNEVGKEVIVNIFSESL
;
A
#
# COMPACT_ATOMS: atom_id res chain seq x y z
N ILE A 1 -7.46 7.77 11.22
CA ILE A 1 -8.35 8.05 12.36
C ILE A 1 -7.52 8.54 13.54
N HIS A 2 -6.63 7.73 14.11
CA HIS A 2 -5.81 8.08 15.29
C HIS A 2 -5.17 9.48 15.18
N ARG A 3 -4.45 9.77 14.08
CA ARG A 3 -3.86 11.11 13.86
C ARG A 3 -4.90 12.22 13.76
N ALA A 4 -6.04 11.95 13.14
CA ALA A 4 -7.12 12.94 13.06
C ALA A 4 -7.73 13.24 14.42
N CYS A 5 -7.87 12.23 15.29
CA CYS A 5 -8.29 12.42 16.68
C CYS A 5 -7.30 13.30 17.45
N ILE A 6 -6.00 13.00 17.36
CA ILE A 6 -4.96 13.80 18.03
C ILE A 6 -4.96 15.24 17.49
N ASP A 7 -5.11 15.44 16.19
CA ASP A 7 -5.17 16.77 15.57
C ASP A 7 -6.43 17.56 15.99
N ALA A 8 -7.50 16.86 16.37
CA ALA A 8 -8.71 17.45 16.94
C ALA A 8 -8.65 17.65 18.49
N GLY A 9 -7.50 17.37 19.12
CA GLY A 9 -7.34 17.46 20.57
C GLY A 9 -7.95 16.29 21.35
N ILE A 10 -8.35 15.21 20.64
CA ILE A 10 -8.93 14.00 21.27
C ILE A 10 -7.79 13.05 21.65
N LYS A 11 -7.71 12.68 22.94
CA LYS A 11 -6.78 11.65 23.39
C LYS A 11 -7.14 10.31 22.73
N SER A 12 -6.20 9.71 22.04
CA SER A 12 -6.41 8.49 21.27
C SER A 12 -5.19 7.61 21.34
N GLU A 13 -5.38 6.31 21.40
CA GLU A 13 -4.36 5.28 21.25
C GLU A 13 -4.70 4.42 20.05
N TYR A 14 -3.70 4.00 19.26
CA TYR A 14 -3.87 3.04 18.19
C TYR A 14 -3.33 1.69 18.63
N ILE A 15 -4.20 0.68 18.69
CA ILE A 15 -3.87 -0.68 19.06
C ILE A 15 -3.97 -1.56 17.81
N PHE A 16 -2.98 -2.41 17.61
CA PHE A 16 -2.99 -3.44 16.57
C PHE A 16 -2.93 -4.82 17.23
N ILE A 17 -4.04 -5.55 17.16
CA ILE A 17 -4.15 -6.89 17.75
C ILE A 17 -3.82 -7.93 16.68
N VAL A 18 -2.82 -8.75 16.97
CA VAL A 18 -2.32 -9.81 16.07
C VAL A 18 -3.00 -11.12 16.40
N ASP A 19 -3.67 -11.72 15.43
CA ASP A 19 -4.40 -12.99 15.58
C ASP A 19 -3.47 -14.23 15.61
N SER A 20 -2.45 -14.16 16.45
CA SER A 20 -1.40 -15.17 16.60
C SER A 20 -1.91 -16.55 17.07
N MET A 21 -3.11 -16.60 17.67
CA MET A 21 -3.78 -17.85 18.09
C MET A 21 -4.70 -18.42 17.00
N ASP A 22 -4.85 -17.77 15.84
CA ASP A 22 -5.66 -18.35 14.77
C ASP A 22 -5.03 -19.65 14.26
N PRO A 23 -5.83 -20.68 13.94
CA PRO A 23 -5.31 -21.94 13.42
C PRO A 23 -4.86 -21.81 11.97
N LEU A 24 -3.81 -22.52 11.58
CA LEU A 24 -3.48 -22.74 10.17
C LEU A 24 -4.62 -23.52 9.52
N ARG A 25 -5.27 -22.94 8.51
CA ARG A 25 -6.49 -23.51 7.91
C ARG A 25 -6.22 -24.45 6.75
N ARG A 26 -5.09 -24.27 6.05
CA ARG A 26 -4.65 -25.04 4.90
C ARG A 26 -3.16 -24.80 4.64
N VAL A 27 -2.55 -25.68 3.88
CA VAL A 27 -1.25 -25.43 3.28
C VAL A 27 -1.42 -24.45 2.13
N TYR A 28 -0.69 -23.33 2.16
CA TYR A 28 -0.70 -22.32 1.11
C TYR A 28 0.37 -22.65 0.06
N ASP A 29 0.21 -22.15 -1.17
CA ASP A 29 1.05 -22.47 -2.33
C ASP A 29 2.56 -22.18 -2.14
N PHE A 30 2.91 -21.31 -1.20
CA PHE A 30 4.30 -21.00 -0.84
C PHE A 30 4.87 -21.88 0.26
N LEU A 31 4.09 -22.80 0.81
CA LEU A 31 4.50 -23.76 1.86
C LEU A 31 4.69 -25.14 1.24
N SER A 32 5.64 -25.92 1.77
CA SER A 32 5.78 -27.33 1.43
C SER A 32 4.67 -28.17 2.08
N ASP A 33 4.43 -29.36 1.55
CA ASP A 33 3.46 -30.34 2.07
C ASP A 33 3.74 -30.75 3.53
N GLU A 34 4.96 -30.49 4.03
CA GLU A 34 5.31 -30.73 5.43
C GLU A 34 4.46 -29.92 6.42
N TYR A 35 3.82 -28.82 5.95
CA TYR A 35 2.90 -28.06 6.77
C TYR A 35 1.53 -28.70 6.98
N GLU A 36 1.18 -29.78 6.28
CA GLU A 36 -0.06 -30.52 6.51
C GLU A 36 -0.25 -30.95 7.98
N LYS A 37 0.85 -31.33 8.63
CA LYS A 37 0.85 -31.72 10.06
C LYS A 37 0.51 -30.58 11.02
N PHE A 38 0.60 -29.34 10.59
CA PHE A 38 0.31 -28.15 11.38
C PHE A 38 -1.09 -27.59 11.13
N ILE A 39 -1.90 -28.20 10.28
CA ILE A 39 -3.29 -27.76 10.08
C ILE A 39 -4.04 -27.85 11.41
N GLY A 40 -4.73 -26.75 11.79
CA GLY A 40 -5.40 -26.61 13.07
C GLY A 40 -4.54 -26.11 14.23
N PHE A 41 -3.22 -26.03 14.06
CA PHE A 41 -2.32 -25.47 15.09
C PHE A 41 -2.42 -23.94 15.13
N PRO A 42 -2.32 -23.32 16.33
CA PRO A 42 -2.15 -21.88 16.45
C PRO A 42 -0.91 -21.41 15.68
N LEU A 43 -1.02 -20.29 14.95
CA LEU A 43 0.08 -19.75 14.14
C LEU A 43 1.35 -19.46 14.95
N VAL A 44 1.21 -19.13 16.22
CA VAL A 44 2.34 -18.91 17.15
C VAL A 44 3.11 -20.21 17.46
N ASN A 45 2.47 -21.36 17.33
CA ASN A 45 3.04 -22.68 17.62
C ASN A 45 3.61 -23.39 16.38
N ILE A 46 3.60 -22.71 15.22
CA ILE A 46 4.07 -23.25 13.95
C ILE A 46 5.43 -22.63 13.63
N PRO A 47 6.43 -23.40 13.13
CA PRO A 47 7.69 -22.84 12.66
C PRO A 47 7.47 -21.94 11.44
N ALA A 48 8.29 -20.92 11.27
CA ALA A 48 8.29 -20.09 10.07
C ALA A 48 8.78 -20.90 8.85
N PRO A 49 8.39 -20.54 7.61
CA PRO A 49 8.92 -21.17 6.42
C PRO A 49 10.35 -20.71 6.09
N ASN A 50 11.16 -21.61 5.60
CA ASN A 50 12.37 -21.30 4.84
C ASN A 50 12.00 -20.72 3.46
N PRO A 51 12.94 -20.13 2.70
CA PRO A 51 12.68 -19.63 1.34
C PRO A 51 12.13 -20.67 0.35
N ASP A 52 12.40 -21.96 0.59
CA ASP A 52 11.87 -23.08 -0.20
C ASP A 52 10.50 -23.59 0.30
N GLY A 53 9.94 -22.96 1.31
CA GLY A 53 8.65 -23.31 1.91
C GLY A 53 8.72 -24.40 2.98
N THR A 54 9.87 -24.99 3.29
CA THR A 54 10.00 -26.01 4.34
C THR A 54 9.99 -25.40 5.75
N PRO A 55 9.57 -26.14 6.80
CA PRO A 55 9.54 -25.62 8.16
C PRO A 55 10.94 -25.33 8.73
N ASN A 56 11.13 -24.11 9.27
CA ASN A 56 12.35 -23.71 9.95
C ASN A 56 12.21 -23.87 11.48
N TYR A 57 12.65 -24.98 12.01
CA TYR A 57 12.56 -25.29 13.45
C TYR A 57 13.55 -24.53 14.34
N GLN A 58 14.50 -23.81 13.77
CA GLN A 58 15.52 -23.05 14.51
C GLN A 58 15.27 -21.53 14.46
N GLY A 59 14.29 -21.10 13.69
CA GLY A 59 13.94 -19.70 13.48
C GLY A 59 12.81 -19.20 14.40
N GLU A 60 12.25 -18.07 14.00
CA GLU A 60 11.05 -17.51 14.62
C GLU A 60 9.81 -18.36 14.28
N ASN A 61 8.68 -18.11 14.96
CA ASN A 61 7.41 -18.76 14.61
C ASN A 61 6.74 -18.09 13.42
N TYR A 62 5.75 -18.81 12.84
CA TYR A 62 5.00 -18.36 11.67
C TYR A 62 4.32 -17.00 11.87
N ALA A 63 3.70 -16.77 13.03
CA ALA A 63 3.01 -15.51 13.31
C ALA A 63 3.97 -14.32 13.28
N ILE A 64 5.13 -14.41 13.91
CA ILE A 64 6.15 -13.36 13.94
C ILE A 64 6.78 -13.14 12.57
N HIS A 65 7.06 -14.21 11.83
CA HIS A 65 7.64 -14.16 10.49
C HIS A 65 6.83 -13.26 9.53
N PHE A 66 5.50 -13.43 9.50
CA PHE A 66 4.65 -12.61 8.64
C PHE A 66 4.26 -11.26 9.25
N LEU A 67 4.37 -11.11 10.57
CA LEU A 67 4.11 -9.86 11.27
C LEU A 67 5.24 -8.84 11.05
N ASN A 68 6.49 -9.26 11.18
CA ASN A 68 7.65 -8.35 11.15
C ASN A 68 7.72 -7.47 9.89
N PRO A 69 7.58 -7.99 8.66
CA PRO A 69 7.56 -7.17 7.45
C PRO A 69 6.40 -6.16 7.43
N PHE A 70 5.25 -6.54 7.98
CA PHE A 70 4.11 -5.64 8.08
C PHE A 70 4.36 -4.49 9.06
N LEU A 71 4.94 -4.77 10.22
CA LEU A 71 5.31 -3.73 11.20
C LEU A 71 6.38 -2.79 10.64
N GLU A 72 7.33 -3.32 9.89
CA GLU A 72 8.33 -2.49 9.20
C GLU A 72 7.67 -1.57 8.15
N ALA A 73 6.72 -2.08 7.38
CA ALA A 73 5.93 -1.26 6.46
C ALA A 73 5.14 -0.16 7.19
N LEU A 74 4.50 -0.48 8.31
CA LEU A 74 3.80 0.51 9.13
C LEU A 74 4.75 1.60 9.63
N LYS A 75 5.94 1.23 10.08
CA LYS A 75 6.97 2.17 10.54
C LYS A 75 7.40 3.11 9.41
N GLN A 76 7.64 2.60 8.21
CA GLN A 76 8.02 3.39 7.05
C GLN A 76 6.96 4.43 6.66
N ILE A 77 5.68 4.12 6.84
CA ILE A 77 4.60 5.09 6.64
C ILE A 77 4.29 5.92 7.90
N GLY A 78 5.11 5.83 8.94
CA GLY A 78 4.96 6.59 10.17
C GLY A 78 3.73 6.18 10.99
N VAL A 79 3.38 4.90 11.02
CA VAL A 79 2.30 4.33 11.82
C VAL A 79 2.92 3.41 12.88
N ASN A 80 2.77 3.76 14.14
CA ASN A 80 3.37 3.05 15.28
C ASN A 80 2.25 2.67 16.27
N PRO A 81 1.58 1.53 16.08
CA PRO A 81 0.56 1.04 17.00
C PRO A 81 1.20 0.46 18.26
N ARG A 82 0.43 0.39 19.35
CA ARG A 82 0.71 -0.59 20.39
C ARG A 82 0.31 -1.97 19.87
N VAL A 83 1.29 -2.83 19.69
CA VAL A 83 1.06 -4.21 19.22
C VAL A 83 0.64 -5.08 20.40
N VAL A 84 -0.41 -5.87 20.22
CA VAL A 84 -0.91 -6.85 21.19
C VAL A 84 -0.94 -8.21 20.52
N MET A 85 -0.16 -9.14 21.03
CA MET A 85 -0.17 -10.53 20.58
C MET A 85 -1.33 -11.27 21.25
N ASN A 86 -2.28 -11.77 20.47
CA ASN A 86 -3.50 -12.37 21.00
C ASN A 86 -3.21 -13.60 21.91
N HIS A 87 -2.18 -14.39 21.58
CA HIS A 87 -1.79 -15.52 22.42
C HIS A 87 -1.34 -15.10 23.83
N GLU A 88 -0.67 -13.94 23.97
CA GLU A 88 -0.27 -13.40 25.27
C GLU A 88 -1.49 -13.00 26.11
N THR A 89 -2.52 -12.42 25.46
CA THR A 89 -3.79 -12.08 26.14
C THR A 89 -4.49 -13.33 26.68
N TYR A 90 -4.47 -14.45 25.92
CA TYR A 90 -4.95 -15.74 26.40
C TYR A 90 -4.09 -16.28 27.54
N GLU A 91 -2.76 -16.29 27.38
CA GLU A 91 -1.83 -16.86 28.36
C GLU A 91 -1.85 -16.11 29.70
N ASN A 92 -2.06 -14.79 29.67
CA ASN A 92 -2.21 -13.95 30.86
C ASN A 92 -3.59 -14.05 31.51
N GLY A 93 -4.53 -14.82 30.94
CA GLY A 93 -5.87 -15.03 31.47
C GLY A 93 -6.83 -13.85 31.30
N GLU A 94 -6.49 -12.84 30.49
CA GLU A 94 -7.31 -11.64 30.29
C GLU A 94 -8.66 -11.98 29.61
N PHE A 95 -8.73 -13.07 28.84
CA PHE A 95 -9.96 -13.58 28.24
C PHE A 95 -10.76 -14.51 29.15
N ALA A 96 -10.26 -14.95 30.28
CA ALA A 96 -10.89 -15.99 31.12
C ALA A 96 -12.35 -15.68 31.49
N GLU A 97 -12.62 -14.42 31.88
CA GLU A 97 -13.99 -14.00 32.20
C GLU A 97 -14.91 -14.01 30.95
N LYS A 98 -14.37 -13.60 29.80
CA LYS A 98 -15.14 -13.57 28.54
C LYS A 98 -15.44 -14.98 28.04
N ILE A 99 -14.51 -15.93 28.21
CA ILE A 99 -14.68 -17.33 27.89
C ILE A 99 -15.75 -17.95 28.80
N ASP A 100 -15.68 -17.71 30.12
CA ASP A 100 -16.70 -18.17 31.08
C ASP A 100 -18.11 -17.66 30.71
N LEU A 101 -18.23 -16.36 30.39
CA LEU A 101 -19.48 -15.75 29.95
C LEU A 101 -19.96 -16.33 28.60
N ALA A 102 -19.05 -16.57 27.64
CA ALA A 102 -19.39 -17.16 26.36
C ALA A 102 -19.96 -18.57 26.53
N ILE A 103 -19.33 -19.39 27.37
CA ILE A 103 -19.76 -20.75 27.65
C ILE A 103 -21.14 -20.74 28.33
N LYS A 104 -21.34 -19.92 29.34
CA LYS A 104 -22.64 -19.78 30.03
C LYS A 104 -23.77 -19.26 29.18
N ASN A 105 -23.46 -18.49 28.13
CA ASN A 105 -24.42 -17.93 27.18
C ASN A 105 -24.34 -18.61 25.81
N ARG A 106 -23.85 -19.84 25.72
CA ARG A 106 -23.59 -20.55 24.48
C ARG A 106 -24.79 -20.52 23.52
N GLU A 107 -25.98 -20.89 24.01
CA GLU A 107 -27.20 -20.94 23.21
C GLU A 107 -27.57 -19.58 22.64
N LYS A 108 -27.50 -18.52 23.46
CA LYS A 108 -27.79 -17.16 23.03
C LYS A 108 -26.81 -16.63 21.98
N ILE A 109 -25.55 -17.01 22.09
CA ILE A 109 -24.49 -16.63 21.09
C ILE A 109 -24.73 -17.41 19.80
N HIS A 110 -25.04 -18.71 19.90
CA HIS A 110 -25.36 -19.57 18.78
C HIS A 110 -26.53 -18.99 17.96
N GLU A 111 -27.67 -18.75 18.59
CA GLU A 111 -28.86 -18.13 17.98
C GLU A 111 -28.54 -16.75 17.37
N THR A 112 -27.72 -15.95 18.04
CA THR A 112 -27.30 -14.62 17.54
C THR A 112 -26.52 -14.74 16.24
N ILE A 113 -25.57 -15.67 16.17
CA ILE A 113 -24.77 -15.90 14.96
C ILE A 113 -25.66 -16.37 13.82
N GLU A 114 -26.52 -17.37 14.04
CA GLU A 114 -27.38 -17.91 13.01
C GLU A 114 -28.39 -16.88 12.50
N LYS A 115 -29.09 -16.22 13.39
CA LYS A 115 -30.10 -15.20 13.05
C LYS A 115 -29.53 -14.03 12.24
N ILE A 116 -28.35 -13.56 12.58
CA ILE A 116 -27.77 -12.37 11.93
C ILE A 116 -27.01 -12.75 10.66
N SER A 117 -26.22 -13.81 10.69
CA SER A 117 -25.37 -14.18 9.56
C SER A 117 -26.01 -15.14 8.56
N GLY A 118 -27.14 -15.75 8.90
CA GLY A 118 -27.78 -16.80 8.10
C GLY A 118 -26.94 -18.08 7.99
N ARG A 119 -25.93 -18.26 8.84
CA ARG A 119 -25.10 -19.47 8.87
C ARG A 119 -25.71 -20.48 9.85
N GLU A 120 -25.87 -21.70 9.43
CA GLU A 120 -26.18 -22.81 10.32
C GLU A 120 -24.90 -23.23 11.05
N LEU A 121 -24.99 -23.33 12.37
CA LEU A 121 -23.91 -23.85 13.21
C LEU A 121 -24.23 -25.29 13.61
N PRO A 122 -23.22 -26.19 13.68
CA PRO A 122 -23.48 -27.55 14.13
C PRO A 122 -23.93 -27.56 15.60
N GLU A 123 -24.77 -28.55 15.97
CA GLU A 123 -25.21 -28.74 17.38
C GLU A 123 -24.04 -28.89 18.35
N SER A 124 -22.93 -29.48 17.88
CA SER A 124 -21.68 -29.60 18.63
C SER A 124 -20.90 -28.29 18.78
N TRP A 125 -21.34 -27.18 18.12
CA TRP A 125 -20.67 -25.93 18.23
C TRP A 125 -20.47 -25.47 19.66
N TYR A 126 -19.25 -25.00 19.97
CA TYR A 126 -18.89 -24.52 21.28
C TYR A 126 -18.12 -23.17 21.16
N PRO A 127 -18.31 -22.22 22.12
CA PRO A 127 -17.67 -20.91 22.03
C PRO A 127 -16.20 -20.90 22.50
N PHE A 128 -15.59 -22.08 22.58
CA PHE A 128 -14.17 -22.27 22.88
C PHE A 128 -13.67 -23.51 22.16
N ASN A 129 -12.58 -23.39 21.41
CA ASN A 129 -11.90 -24.45 20.68
C ASN A 129 -10.65 -24.84 21.47
N PRO A 130 -10.65 -25.96 22.21
CA PRO A 130 -9.46 -26.44 22.91
C PRO A 130 -8.36 -26.85 21.93
N ILE A 131 -7.11 -26.84 22.38
CA ILE A 131 -5.98 -27.45 21.68
C ILE A 131 -5.89 -28.90 22.16
N GLY A 132 -5.98 -29.85 21.23
CA GLY A 132 -5.88 -31.28 21.49
C GLY A 132 -4.46 -31.74 21.87
N SER A 133 -4.32 -33.03 22.19
CA SER A 133 -3.05 -33.62 22.60
C SER A 133 -1.96 -33.57 21.51
N ASP A 134 -2.37 -33.44 20.27
CA ASP A 134 -1.48 -33.32 19.11
C ASP A 134 -1.09 -31.87 18.76
N GLY A 135 -1.62 -30.89 19.48
CA GLY A 135 -1.39 -29.45 19.24
C GLY A 135 -2.39 -28.78 18.31
N SER A 136 -3.34 -29.51 17.71
CA SER A 136 -4.35 -29.01 16.80
C SER A 136 -5.65 -28.66 17.52
N MET A 137 -6.37 -27.66 17.06
CA MET A 137 -7.75 -27.36 17.48
C MET A 137 -8.78 -28.16 16.64
N ASP A 138 -8.36 -28.72 15.50
CA ASP A 138 -9.25 -29.44 14.59
C ASP A 138 -9.56 -30.84 15.13
N GLY A 139 -10.85 -31.22 15.06
CA GLY A 139 -11.31 -32.52 15.51
C GLY A 139 -11.37 -32.69 17.04
N VAL A 140 -11.28 -31.57 17.80
CA VAL A 140 -11.48 -31.58 19.24
C VAL A 140 -12.94 -31.28 19.57
N THR A 141 -13.56 -32.19 20.35
CA THR A 141 -14.96 -32.08 20.78
C THR A 141 -15.01 -31.78 22.28
N VAL A 142 -15.69 -30.70 22.65
CA VAL A 142 -15.91 -30.36 24.05
C VAL A 142 -16.93 -31.29 24.64
N THR A 143 -16.59 -31.89 25.79
CA THR A 143 -17.45 -32.89 26.53
C THR A 143 -18.02 -32.30 27.82
N GLY A 144 -17.48 -31.19 28.33
CA GLY A 144 -17.98 -30.56 29.54
C GLY A 144 -17.23 -29.28 29.93
N TYR A 145 -17.77 -28.57 30.91
CA TYR A 145 -17.16 -27.38 31.48
C TYR A 145 -17.39 -27.33 33.00
N GLU A 146 -16.30 -27.20 33.73
CA GLU A 146 -16.29 -26.89 35.12
C GLU A 146 -15.19 -25.86 35.39
N LYS A 147 -15.59 -24.63 35.70
CA LYS A 147 -14.65 -23.49 35.81
C LYS A 147 -13.45 -23.81 36.72
N PRO A 148 -12.21 -23.63 36.25
CA PRO A 148 -11.81 -22.97 35.01
C PRO A 148 -11.53 -23.95 33.84
N TYR A 149 -11.96 -25.19 33.87
CA TYR A 149 -11.56 -26.23 32.94
C TYR A 149 -12.66 -26.56 31.94
N VAL A 150 -12.28 -26.57 30.64
CA VAL A 150 -13.06 -27.15 29.52
C VAL A 150 -12.54 -28.57 29.27
N PHE A 151 -13.42 -29.57 29.42
CA PHE A 151 -13.09 -30.96 29.15
C PHE A 151 -13.37 -31.28 27.67
N TRP A 152 -12.52 -32.12 27.08
CA TRP A 152 -12.61 -32.44 25.66
C TRP A 152 -12.08 -33.81 25.34
N THR A 153 -12.48 -34.32 24.17
CA THR A 153 -11.90 -35.49 23.50
C THR A 153 -11.38 -35.06 22.14
N ASP A 154 -10.15 -35.40 21.81
CA ASP A 154 -9.57 -35.08 20.50
C ASP A 154 -9.83 -36.18 19.43
N ARG A 155 -9.41 -35.91 18.20
CA ARG A 155 -9.57 -36.84 17.07
C ARG A 155 -8.86 -38.18 17.25
N ASN A 156 -7.93 -38.30 18.17
CA ASN A 156 -7.21 -39.52 18.49
C ASN A 156 -7.90 -40.29 19.65
N GLY A 157 -9.03 -39.80 20.17
CA GLY A 157 -9.76 -40.40 21.30
C GLY A 157 -9.12 -40.10 22.65
N VAL A 158 -8.17 -39.18 22.72
CA VAL A 158 -7.51 -38.73 23.97
C VAL A 158 -8.45 -37.75 24.68
N ASN A 159 -8.74 -38.04 25.97
CA ASN A 159 -9.48 -37.14 26.84
C ASN A 159 -8.52 -36.15 27.53
N GLY A 160 -8.88 -34.88 27.55
CA GLY A 160 -8.10 -33.85 28.17
C GLY A 160 -8.93 -32.73 28.76
N LYS A 161 -8.25 -31.74 29.29
CA LYS A 161 -8.85 -30.51 29.79
C LYS A 161 -7.97 -29.31 29.46
N SER A 162 -8.60 -28.18 29.17
CA SER A 162 -7.96 -26.89 28.92
C SER A 162 -8.34 -25.88 30.01
N ASP A 163 -7.36 -25.15 30.53
CA ASP A 163 -7.59 -24.06 31.46
C ASP A 163 -7.88 -22.77 30.68
N ILE A 164 -9.08 -22.20 30.85
CA ILE A 164 -9.50 -20.96 30.17
C ILE A 164 -8.67 -19.73 30.57
N ARG A 165 -7.81 -19.83 31.56
CA ARG A 165 -6.88 -18.77 31.99
C ARG A 165 -5.53 -18.86 31.29
N LYS A 166 -5.39 -19.78 30.33
CA LYS A 166 -4.17 -20.11 29.59
C LYS A 166 -4.43 -20.14 28.08
N ALA A 167 -3.37 -20.09 27.29
CA ALA A 167 -3.45 -20.24 25.85
C ALA A 167 -3.63 -21.74 25.41
N GLU A 168 -4.45 -22.48 26.13
CA GLU A 168 -4.76 -23.91 25.87
C GLU A 168 -5.96 -24.10 24.94
N GLY A 169 -6.37 -23.04 24.28
CA GLY A 169 -7.46 -22.97 23.31
C GLY A 169 -7.84 -21.54 23.02
N LYS A 170 -8.80 -21.35 22.13
CA LYS A 170 -9.29 -20.00 21.79
C LYS A 170 -10.79 -20.00 21.47
N MET A 171 -11.42 -18.85 21.63
CA MET A 171 -12.79 -18.65 21.15
C MET A 171 -12.85 -18.66 19.61
N PRO A 172 -13.93 -19.20 18.99
CA PRO A 172 -14.17 -19.05 17.57
C PRO A 172 -14.10 -17.59 17.14
N TRP A 173 -13.58 -17.32 15.95
CA TRP A 173 -13.22 -15.99 15.49
C TRP A 173 -14.28 -14.90 15.72
N ARG A 174 -15.57 -15.17 15.49
CA ARG A 174 -16.66 -14.20 15.71
C ARG A 174 -16.87 -13.85 17.19
N VAL A 175 -16.61 -14.80 18.08
CA VAL A 175 -16.72 -14.60 19.53
C VAL A 175 -15.43 -13.93 20.06
N ASP A 176 -14.27 -14.39 19.61
CA ASP A 176 -12.96 -13.86 19.94
C ASP A 176 -12.84 -12.37 19.58
N TRP A 177 -13.28 -12.00 18.36
CA TRP A 177 -13.26 -10.59 17.91
C TRP A 177 -14.13 -9.69 18.82
N ALA A 178 -15.35 -10.14 19.14
CA ALA A 178 -16.23 -9.42 20.03
C ALA A 178 -15.66 -9.33 21.48
N ALA A 179 -14.97 -10.37 21.95
CA ALA A 179 -14.31 -10.37 23.25
C ALA A 179 -13.14 -9.38 23.31
N LYS A 180 -12.34 -9.28 22.24
CA LYS A 180 -11.25 -8.30 22.09
C LYS A 180 -11.73 -6.88 22.29
N TRP A 181 -12.88 -6.52 21.76
CA TRP A 181 -13.47 -5.19 21.96
C TRP A 181 -13.64 -4.85 23.43
N GLY A 182 -14.19 -5.79 24.21
CA GLY A 182 -14.40 -5.59 25.64
C GLY A 182 -13.11 -5.60 26.45
N VAL A 183 -12.20 -6.55 26.19
CA VAL A 183 -10.94 -6.70 26.94
C VAL A 183 -10.03 -5.49 26.71
N HIS A 184 -9.83 -5.09 25.45
CA HIS A 184 -8.95 -3.98 25.10
C HIS A 184 -9.64 -2.62 25.06
N ARG A 185 -10.95 -2.55 25.42
CA ARG A 185 -11.75 -1.32 25.47
C ARG A 185 -11.70 -0.54 24.15
N ILE A 186 -11.91 -1.25 23.04
CA ILE A 186 -11.89 -0.66 21.70
C ILE A 186 -13.11 0.23 21.52
N THR A 187 -12.90 1.50 21.26
CA THR A 187 -13.99 2.49 21.08
C THR A 187 -14.34 2.78 19.61
N CYS A 188 -13.41 2.51 18.70
CA CYS A 188 -13.62 2.63 17.25
C CYS A 188 -12.78 1.58 16.54
N GLU A 189 -13.43 0.77 15.70
CA GLU A 189 -12.73 -0.20 14.86
C GLU A 189 -13.19 -0.06 13.41
N PRO A 190 -12.31 0.41 12.51
CA PRO A 190 -12.59 0.40 11.08
C PRO A 190 -12.61 -1.04 10.56
N ALA A 191 -13.64 -1.36 9.79
CA ALA A 191 -13.78 -2.67 9.16
C ALA A 191 -13.97 -2.52 7.64
N GLY A 192 -13.40 -3.43 6.88
CA GLY A 192 -13.68 -3.56 5.46
C GLY A 192 -15.14 -3.90 5.20
N LYS A 193 -15.62 -3.61 4.01
CA LYS A 193 -17.02 -3.86 3.59
C LYS A 193 -17.45 -5.33 3.73
N ASP A 194 -16.51 -6.26 3.58
CA ASP A 194 -16.73 -7.70 3.80
C ASP A 194 -17.18 -8.04 5.22
N HIS A 195 -16.62 -7.37 6.23
CA HIS A 195 -17.00 -7.51 7.63
C HIS A 195 -18.14 -6.58 8.05
N GLY A 196 -18.18 -5.40 7.42
CA GLY A 196 -19.11 -4.31 7.76
C GLY A 196 -20.47 -4.36 7.04
N ALA A 197 -20.67 -5.24 6.04
CA ALA A 197 -21.93 -5.40 5.35
C ALA A 197 -23.02 -5.96 6.28
N SER A 198 -24.28 -5.77 5.90
CA SER A 198 -25.42 -6.32 6.62
C SER A 198 -25.30 -7.84 6.76
N GLY A 199 -25.48 -8.37 7.98
CA GLY A 199 -25.28 -9.80 8.29
C GLY A 199 -23.81 -10.21 8.41
N GLY A 200 -22.88 -9.25 8.25
CA GLY A 200 -21.44 -9.46 8.37
C GLY A 200 -20.99 -9.70 9.81
N SER A 201 -19.68 -9.88 9.94
CA SER A 201 -19.06 -10.21 11.23
C SER A 201 -19.22 -9.10 12.27
N TYR A 202 -19.31 -7.85 11.83
CA TYR A 202 -19.50 -6.70 12.71
C TYR A 202 -20.89 -6.73 13.35
N ASP A 203 -21.93 -7.04 12.55
CA ASP A 203 -23.30 -7.07 13.01
C ASP A 203 -23.54 -8.22 14.03
N THR A 204 -22.81 -9.35 13.89
CA THR A 204 -22.82 -10.41 14.90
C THR A 204 -21.98 -10.03 16.12
N GLY A 205 -20.87 -9.33 15.95
CA GLY A 205 -19.95 -8.95 17.03
C GLY A 205 -20.57 -8.01 18.05
N ILE A 206 -21.39 -7.04 17.60
CA ILE A 206 -22.02 -6.05 18.49
C ILE A 206 -22.87 -6.71 19.61
N PRO A 207 -23.86 -7.56 19.32
CA PRO A 207 -24.63 -8.22 20.37
C PRO A 207 -23.79 -9.23 21.17
N ILE A 208 -22.84 -9.94 20.55
CA ILE A 208 -21.95 -10.87 21.26
C ILE A 208 -21.09 -10.11 22.26
N CYS A 209 -20.50 -8.96 21.90
CA CYS A 209 -19.72 -8.13 22.82
C CYS A 209 -20.54 -7.76 24.09
N ARG A 210 -21.82 -7.39 23.90
CA ARG A 210 -22.73 -7.07 25.00
C ARG A 210 -23.06 -8.30 25.88
N ILE A 211 -23.25 -9.46 25.25
CA ILE A 211 -23.45 -10.74 25.98
C ILE A 211 -22.22 -11.05 26.85
N LEU A 212 -21.02 -10.74 26.35
CA LEU A 212 -19.76 -10.91 27.05
C LEU A 212 -19.47 -9.77 28.07
N GLY A 213 -20.44 -8.88 28.32
CA GLY A 213 -20.29 -7.77 29.28
C GLY A 213 -19.33 -6.68 28.81
N GLY A 214 -19.10 -6.56 27.52
CA GLY A 214 -18.31 -5.49 26.90
C GLY A 214 -19.18 -4.39 26.28
N GLU A 215 -18.56 -3.28 25.92
CA GLU A 215 -19.16 -2.21 25.13
C GLU A 215 -18.60 -2.31 23.70
N PRO A 216 -19.45 -2.46 22.66
CA PRO A 216 -18.99 -2.59 21.30
C PRO A 216 -18.49 -1.23 20.78
N PRO A 217 -17.49 -1.22 19.88
CA PRO A 217 -16.95 0.00 19.29
C PRO A 217 -17.91 0.65 18.31
N GLU A 218 -17.68 1.94 18.01
CA GLU A 218 -18.33 2.62 16.91
C GLU A 218 -17.91 2.00 15.58
N LYS A 219 -18.90 1.66 14.76
CA LYS A 219 -18.73 0.98 13.48
C LYS A 219 -18.32 1.97 12.38
N MET A 220 -17.15 1.77 11.81
CA MET A 220 -16.68 2.54 10.66
C MET A 220 -16.33 1.61 9.50
N VAL A 221 -17.17 1.57 8.47
CA VAL A 221 -16.96 0.71 7.30
C VAL A 221 -16.30 1.45 6.17
N TYR A 222 -15.23 0.88 5.61
CA TYR A 222 -14.54 1.39 4.44
C TYR A 222 -14.68 0.42 3.25
N GLU A 223 -14.59 0.99 2.04
CA GLU A 223 -14.68 0.23 0.79
C GLU A 223 -13.35 -0.46 0.47
N TRP A 224 -13.40 -1.35 -0.52
CA TRP A 224 -12.25 -2.14 -0.95
C TRP A 224 -11.05 -1.28 -1.37
N ILE A 225 -9.85 -1.76 -1.03
CA ILE A 225 -8.61 -1.38 -1.70
C ILE A 225 -8.42 -2.39 -2.83
N GLN A 226 -8.34 -1.89 -4.06
CA GLN A 226 -8.25 -2.74 -5.25
C GLN A 226 -7.11 -2.27 -6.16
N LEU A 227 -6.59 -3.19 -6.95
CA LEU A 227 -5.66 -2.85 -8.01
C LEU A 227 -6.45 -2.34 -9.21
N LYS A 228 -6.09 -1.16 -9.72
CA LYS A 228 -6.76 -0.56 -10.86
C LYS A 228 -6.72 -1.51 -12.07
N GLY A 229 -7.89 -1.80 -12.62
CA GLY A 229 -8.04 -2.71 -13.76
C GLY A 229 -8.04 -4.20 -13.43
N SER A 230 -7.80 -4.60 -12.18
CA SER A 230 -7.73 -6.02 -11.75
C SER A 230 -8.73 -6.38 -10.65
N GLY A 231 -9.52 -5.40 -10.17
CA GLY A 231 -10.50 -5.61 -9.12
C GLY A 231 -9.91 -5.72 -7.70
N PRO A 232 -10.67 -6.25 -6.74
CA PRO A 232 -10.23 -6.39 -5.35
C PRO A 232 -8.95 -7.20 -5.22
N MET A 233 -8.05 -6.75 -4.36
CA MET A 233 -6.84 -7.52 -4.04
C MET A 233 -7.23 -8.83 -3.38
N SER A 234 -6.62 -9.93 -3.82
CA SER A 234 -6.86 -11.26 -3.30
C SER A 234 -5.56 -12.07 -3.25
N SER A 235 -5.20 -12.50 -2.06
CA SER A 235 -4.01 -13.35 -1.85
C SER A 235 -4.16 -14.72 -2.53
N SER A 236 -5.40 -15.23 -2.62
CA SER A 236 -5.67 -16.54 -3.22
C SER A 236 -5.57 -16.55 -4.75
N SER A 237 -5.66 -15.40 -5.41
CA SER A 237 -5.55 -15.27 -6.87
C SER A 237 -4.19 -14.72 -7.31
N GLY A 238 -3.26 -14.46 -6.39
CA GLY A 238 -1.98 -13.83 -6.70
C GLY A 238 -2.07 -12.36 -7.18
N ASN A 239 -3.27 -11.79 -7.17
CA ASN A 239 -3.53 -10.41 -7.58
C ASN A 239 -3.40 -9.46 -6.38
N THR A 240 -2.20 -9.39 -5.82
CA THR A 240 -1.89 -8.50 -4.70
C THR A 240 -0.53 -7.85 -4.87
N ILE A 241 -0.35 -6.72 -4.20
CA ILE A 241 0.95 -6.13 -3.93
C ILE A 241 1.10 -6.04 -2.41
N GLY A 242 2.17 -6.60 -1.89
CA GLY A 242 2.46 -6.54 -0.47
C GLY A 242 2.83 -5.12 -0.01
N PRO A 243 2.62 -4.77 1.28
CA PRO A 243 2.94 -3.43 1.79
C PRO A 243 4.40 -3.02 1.58
N ILE A 244 5.35 -3.93 1.80
CA ILE A 244 6.77 -3.68 1.57
C ILE A 244 7.06 -3.51 0.08
N GLU A 245 6.49 -4.35 -0.79
CA GLU A 245 6.63 -4.23 -2.23
C GLU A 245 6.10 -2.88 -2.73
N ALA A 246 4.91 -2.46 -2.28
CA ALA A 246 4.36 -1.16 -2.60
C ALA A 246 5.28 -0.01 -2.14
N LEU A 247 5.86 -0.11 -0.94
CA LEU A 247 6.77 0.89 -0.39
C LEU A 247 8.16 0.89 -1.06
N ASN A 248 8.56 -0.19 -1.69
CA ASN A 248 9.78 -0.23 -2.51
C ASN A 248 9.62 0.54 -3.83
N LEU A 249 8.39 0.73 -4.30
CA LEU A 249 8.09 1.41 -5.57
C LEU A 249 7.56 2.84 -5.36
N VAL A 250 6.80 3.07 -4.29
CA VAL A 250 6.04 4.30 -4.07
C VAL A 250 6.56 5.03 -2.84
N PRO A 251 6.83 6.35 -2.91
CA PRO A 251 7.14 7.15 -1.74
C PRO A 251 6.02 7.05 -0.67
N PRO A 252 6.37 6.92 0.62
CA PRO A 252 5.40 6.64 1.67
C PRO A 252 4.33 7.73 1.84
N GLU A 253 4.67 8.99 1.61
CA GLU A 253 3.72 10.10 1.65
C GLU A 253 2.69 10.02 0.50
N ILE A 254 3.07 9.56 -0.68
CA ILE A 254 2.16 9.35 -1.80
C ILE A 254 1.23 8.18 -1.51
N LEU A 255 1.74 7.08 -0.96
CA LEU A 255 0.92 5.94 -0.54
C LEU A 255 -0.11 6.36 0.53
N ARG A 256 0.30 7.13 1.53
CA ARG A 256 -0.62 7.70 2.53
C ARG A 256 -1.64 8.65 1.91
N TYR A 257 -1.23 9.45 0.92
CA TYR A 257 -2.09 10.40 0.23
C TYR A 257 -3.22 9.69 -0.54
N VAL A 258 -2.93 8.59 -1.23
CA VAL A 258 -3.96 7.78 -1.91
C VAL A 258 -5.08 7.39 -0.94
N ILE A 259 -4.71 6.97 0.28
CA ILE A 259 -5.68 6.59 1.30
C ILE A 259 -6.38 7.82 1.87
N ALA A 260 -5.64 8.87 2.24
CA ALA A 260 -6.16 10.05 2.93
C ALA A 260 -7.12 10.91 2.07
N ARG A 261 -6.90 10.99 0.75
CA ARG A 261 -7.76 11.75 -0.17
C ARG A 261 -9.06 11.04 -0.53
N THR A 262 -9.13 9.73 -0.33
CA THR A 262 -10.27 8.93 -0.77
C THR A 262 -11.39 8.96 0.27
N LYS A 263 -12.62 9.18 -0.19
CA LYS A 263 -13.79 9.13 0.69
C LYS A 263 -14.03 7.70 1.17
N ILE A 264 -14.39 7.52 2.44
CA ILE A 264 -14.58 6.22 3.08
C ILE A 264 -15.55 5.28 2.33
N LYS A 265 -16.54 5.83 1.64
CA LYS A 265 -17.54 5.08 0.85
C LYS A 265 -17.15 4.90 -0.63
N LYS A 266 -15.88 5.10 -0.99
CA LYS A 266 -15.35 4.87 -2.34
C LYS A 266 -14.21 3.89 -2.27
N HIS A 267 -14.14 3.03 -3.30
CA HIS A 267 -12.99 2.17 -3.48
C HIS A 267 -11.69 2.99 -3.56
N ILE A 268 -10.63 2.45 -2.99
CA ILE A 268 -9.28 2.96 -3.16
C ILE A 268 -8.67 2.21 -4.32
N ASP A 269 -8.59 2.86 -5.48
CA ASP A 269 -7.89 2.31 -6.64
C ASP A 269 -6.40 2.57 -6.46
N PHE A 270 -5.67 1.56 -6.06
CA PHE A 270 -4.22 1.60 -5.99
C PHE A 270 -3.64 1.21 -7.35
N ASP A 271 -2.82 2.07 -7.92
CA ASP A 271 -2.20 1.87 -9.22
C ASP A 271 -0.71 2.20 -9.12
N THR A 272 0.11 1.22 -9.40
CA THR A 272 1.56 1.37 -9.53
C THR A 272 1.99 1.59 -10.99
N GLY A 273 1.05 1.73 -11.91
CA GLY A 273 1.23 2.05 -13.33
C GLY A 273 1.07 3.55 -13.63
N PRO A 274 0.39 3.90 -14.73
CA PRO A 274 0.29 5.30 -15.23
C PRO A 274 -0.32 6.28 -14.23
N SER A 275 -1.32 5.85 -13.43
CA SER A 275 -2.00 6.73 -12.46
C SER A 275 -1.11 7.10 -11.26
N LEU A 276 0.04 6.44 -11.08
CA LEU A 276 1.00 6.85 -10.06
C LEU A 276 1.58 8.22 -10.39
N PHE A 277 1.88 8.51 -11.65
CA PHE A 277 2.28 9.86 -12.07
C PHE A 277 1.22 10.91 -11.78
N GLU A 278 -0.05 10.61 -12.11
CA GLU A 278 -1.16 11.54 -11.87
C GLU A 278 -1.34 11.82 -10.36
N THR A 279 -1.21 10.78 -9.55
CA THR A 279 -1.33 10.88 -8.09
C THR A 279 -0.17 11.68 -7.49
N ALA A 280 1.05 11.45 -7.96
CA ALA A 280 2.22 12.21 -7.54
C ALA A 280 2.11 13.70 -7.95
N ASP A 281 1.69 13.97 -9.19
CA ASP A 281 1.47 15.34 -9.68
C ASP A 281 0.39 16.07 -8.85
N GLU A 282 -0.70 15.39 -8.50
CA GLU A 282 -1.76 15.95 -7.66
C GLU A 282 -1.24 16.29 -6.26
N TYR A 283 -0.49 15.36 -5.66
CA TYR A 283 0.14 15.55 -4.36
C TYR A 283 1.13 16.73 -4.38
N GLU A 284 2.06 16.75 -5.31
CA GLU A 284 3.11 17.77 -5.43
C GLU A 284 2.54 19.15 -5.74
N ARG A 285 1.48 19.22 -6.56
CA ARG A 285 0.74 20.47 -6.79
C ARG A 285 0.10 20.97 -5.50
N LEU A 286 -0.43 20.08 -4.68
CA LEU A 286 -1.03 20.44 -3.39
C LEU A 286 0.03 20.89 -2.39
N VAL A 287 1.23 20.31 -2.42
CA VAL A 287 2.38 20.73 -1.62
C VAL A 287 2.87 22.11 -2.02
N SER A 288 3.09 22.34 -3.32
CA SER A 288 3.68 23.60 -3.84
C SER A 288 2.67 24.76 -3.88
N ASN A 289 1.37 24.46 -4.04
CA ASN A 289 0.32 25.48 -4.13
C ASN A 289 -0.91 25.06 -3.33
N PRO A 290 -0.82 25.04 -1.99
CA PRO A 290 -1.94 24.64 -1.13
C PRO A 290 -3.11 25.62 -1.26
N PRO A 291 -4.37 25.15 -1.18
CA PRO A 291 -5.54 25.99 -1.28
C PRO A 291 -5.55 27.08 -0.20
N LYS A 292 -5.68 28.35 -0.62
CA LYS A 292 -5.63 29.52 0.27
C LYS A 292 -6.96 29.74 0.98
N ASN A 293 -6.89 30.45 2.11
CA ASN A 293 -8.04 31.03 2.76
C ASN A 293 -8.59 32.19 1.90
N GLY A 294 -9.90 32.33 1.83
CA GLY A 294 -10.57 33.42 1.13
C GLY A 294 -12.06 33.37 1.40
N ASP A 295 -12.82 34.30 0.81
CA ASP A 295 -14.27 34.27 0.87
C ASP A 295 -14.80 33.13 -0.01
N LEU A 296 -14.93 31.94 0.60
CA LEU A 296 -15.31 30.71 -0.07
C LEU A 296 -16.74 30.32 0.33
N ASN A 297 -17.56 29.98 -0.65
CA ASN A 297 -18.86 29.34 -0.34
C ASN A 297 -18.64 27.98 0.35
N LYS A 298 -19.69 27.46 0.99
CA LYS A 298 -19.64 26.21 1.79
C LYS A 298 -18.99 25.03 1.04
N LYS A 299 -19.32 24.85 -0.25
CA LYS A 299 -18.78 23.75 -1.08
C LYS A 299 -17.27 23.88 -1.28
N LYS A 300 -16.79 25.08 -1.63
CA LYS A 300 -15.37 25.37 -1.83
C LYS A 300 -14.58 25.25 -0.52
N LYS A 301 -15.18 25.70 0.61
CA LYS A 301 -14.57 25.54 1.93
C LYS A 301 -14.38 24.07 2.29
N VAL A 302 -15.41 23.22 2.13
CA VAL A 302 -15.30 21.77 2.38
C VAL A 302 -14.23 21.13 1.47
N ALA A 303 -14.19 21.47 0.18
CA ALA A 303 -13.19 20.94 -0.73
C ALA A 303 -11.76 21.33 -0.31
N ARG A 304 -11.55 22.59 0.07
CA ARG A 304 -10.26 23.08 0.61
C ARG A 304 -9.86 22.32 1.87
N ASP A 305 -10.75 22.23 2.84
CA ASP A 305 -10.48 21.60 4.14
C ASP A 305 -10.18 20.09 3.97
N THR A 306 -10.87 19.45 3.03
CA THR A 306 -10.60 18.05 2.65
C THR A 306 -9.21 17.91 2.04
N ALA A 307 -8.83 18.77 1.10
CA ALA A 307 -7.51 18.73 0.47
C ALA A 307 -6.37 18.97 1.47
N LEU A 308 -6.51 20.00 2.32
CA LEU A 308 -5.52 20.29 3.36
C LEU A 308 -5.44 19.19 4.43
N GLY A 309 -6.59 18.60 4.77
CA GLY A 309 -6.65 17.43 5.66
C GLY A 309 -5.93 16.21 5.07
N ALA A 310 -6.14 15.93 3.79
CA ALA A 310 -5.45 14.84 3.08
C ALA A 310 -3.93 15.08 3.04
N LEU A 311 -3.50 16.31 2.71
CA LEU A 311 -2.08 16.69 2.71
C LEU A 311 -1.44 16.50 4.09
N ARG A 312 -2.10 17.01 5.15
CA ARG A 312 -1.61 16.88 6.52
C ARG A 312 -1.50 15.43 6.97
N LEU A 313 -2.50 14.61 6.68
CA LEU A 313 -2.54 13.19 7.08
C LEU A 313 -1.62 12.31 6.23
N SER A 314 -1.19 12.78 5.06
CA SER A 314 -0.24 12.05 4.21
C SER A 314 1.21 12.16 4.67
N GLN A 315 1.55 13.12 5.53
CA GLN A 315 2.92 13.25 6.02
C GLN A 315 3.33 12.05 6.88
N VAL A 316 4.52 11.52 6.65
CA VAL A 316 5.07 10.40 7.42
C VAL A 316 5.27 10.81 8.88
N ILE A 317 5.90 11.95 9.10
CA ILE A 317 6.04 12.55 10.43
C ILE A 317 4.88 13.52 10.65
N ARG A 318 4.14 13.34 11.74
CA ARG A 318 3.03 14.21 12.09
C ARG A 318 3.50 15.64 12.33
N GLY A 319 2.84 16.61 11.68
CA GLY A 319 3.18 18.03 11.82
C GLY A 319 4.39 18.47 10.99
N GLN A 320 4.99 17.58 10.21
CA GLN A 320 6.06 17.92 9.29
C GLN A 320 5.56 18.89 8.20
N ASP A 321 6.42 19.83 7.81
CA ASP A 321 6.18 20.62 6.61
C ASP A 321 6.15 19.72 5.37
N ALA A 322 5.05 19.78 4.63
CA ALA A 322 4.85 18.94 3.46
C ALA A 322 5.88 19.19 2.34
N THR A 323 6.47 20.37 2.28
CA THR A 323 7.51 20.70 1.29
C THR A 323 8.75 19.82 1.43
N LEU A 324 9.05 19.35 2.65
CA LEU A 324 10.19 18.47 2.90
C LEU A 324 10.00 17.09 2.25
N SER A 325 8.77 16.64 2.04
CA SER A 325 8.48 15.32 1.47
C SER A 325 8.83 15.18 -0.02
N THR A 326 8.86 16.28 -0.75
CA THR A 326 9.24 16.32 -2.18
C THR A 326 10.70 16.62 -2.41
N ALA A 327 11.40 17.12 -1.40
CA ALA A 327 12.78 17.59 -1.46
C ALA A 327 13.04 18.58 -2.63
N GLY A 328 12.01 19.35 -3.04
CA GLY A 328 12.09 20.32 -4.14
C GLY A 328 12.15 19.74 -5.55
N VAL A 329 12.11 18.41 -5.71
CA VAL A 329 12.23 17.73 -7.01
C VAL A 329 10.93 17.00 -7.33
N SER A 330 10.33 17.31 -8.50
CA SER A 330 9.10 16.66 -8.91
C SER A 330 9.31 15.18 -9.27
N PHE A 331 8.27 14.37 -9.04
CA PHE A 331 8.29 12.93 -9.31
C PHE A 331 8.57 12.62 -10.79
N ARG A 332 7.97 13.39 -11.71
CA ARG A 332 8.21 13.23 -13.16
C ARG A 332 9.61 13.62 -13.58
N HIS A 333 10.17 14.68 -12.99
CA HIS A 333 11.53 15.10 -13.30
C HIS A 333 12.55 14.06 -12.83
N LEU A 334 12.32 13.52 -11.62
CA LEU A 334 13.15 12.45 -11.09
C LEU A 334 13.05 11.16 -11.94
N ALA A 335 11.82 10.82 -12.43
CA ALA A 335 11.62 9.69 -13.33
C ALA A 335 12.37 9.84 -14.66
N MET A 336 12.40 11.05 -15.21
CA MET A 336 13.16 11.35 -16.42
C MET A 336 14.68 11.20 -16.17
N LEU A 337 15.19 11.83 -15.12
CA LEU A 337 16.63 11.75 -14.81
C LEU A 337 17.08 10.32 -14.52
N ALA A 338 16.29 9.58 -13.74
CA ALA A 338 16.60 8.19 -13.41
C ALA A 338 16.65 7.25 -14.63
N GLN A 339 15.99 7.59 -15.73
CA GLN A 339 16.07 6.85 -16.98
C GLN A 339 17.23 7.27 -17.89
N ILE A 340 17.56 8.57 -17.90
CA ILE A 340 18.61 9.11 -18.76
C ILE A 340 20.00 8.92 -18.16
N LYS A 341 20.13 9.06 -16.83
CA LYS A 341 21.41 8.94 -16.12
C LYS A 341 21.63 7.52 -15.63
N SER A 342 22.78 6.95 -15.96
CA SER A 342 23.13 5.56 -15.65
C SER A 342 23.41 5.33 -14.15
N ASN A 343 23.84 6.36 -13.43
CA ASN A 343 24.17 6.30 -12.00
C ASN A 343 23.58 7.49 -11.23
N ASP A 344 23.58 7.40 -9.91
CA ASP A 344 22.98 8.40 -9.03
C ASP A 344 23.80 9.70 -8.98
N ASP A 345 25.11 9.62 -9.06
CA ASP A 345 25.99 10.80 -9.03
C ASP A 345 25.71 11.76 -10.19
N ASP A 346 25.40 11.21 -11.37
CA ASP A 346 25.06 12.04 -12.53
C ASP A 346 23.64 12.63 -12.40
N VAL A 347 22.72 11.96 -11.69
CA VAL A 347 21.43 12.56 -11.30
C VAL A 347 21.67 13.75 -10.37
N TRP A 348 22.54 13.61 -9.35
CA TRP A 348 22.85 14.70 -8.41
C TRP A 348 23.55 15.87 -9.10
N LYS A 349 24.49 15.62 -9.99
CA LYS A 349 25.13 16.67 -10.82
C LYS A 349 24.10 17.44 -11.65
N SER A 350 23.15 16.73 -12.27
CA SER A 350 22.11 17.36 -13.07
C SER A 350 21.18 18.23 -12.23
N LEU A 351 20.73 17.74 -11.06
CA LEU A 351 19.88 18.49 -10.14
C LEU A 351 20.60 19.73 -9.56
N ASN A 352 21.90 19.65 -9.30
CA ASN A 352 22.71 20.80 -8.90
C ASN A 352 22.85 21.82 -10.05
N LYS A 353 23.15 21.36 -11.27
CA LYS A 353 23.28 22.23 -12.46
C LYS A 353 21.98 22.99 -12.72
N SER A 354 20.84 22.34 -12.56
CA SER A 354 19.51 22.92 -12.75
C SER A 354 19.00 23.69 -11.52
N LYS A 355 19.78 23.78 -10.44
CA LYS A 355 19.46 24.46 -9.17
C LYS A 355 18.21 23.92 -8.47
N HIS A 356 17.86 22.66 -8.70
CA HIS A 356 16.84 21.98 -7.92
C HIS A 356 17.33 21.60 -6.52
N ILE A 357 18.63 21.38 -6.39
CA ILE A 357 19.32 21.19 -5.10
C ILE A 357 20.60 22.02 -5.07
N GLU A 358 21.10 22.26 -3.86
CA GLU A 358 22.39 22.87 -3.62
C GLU A 358 23.25 21.91 -2.79
N GLY A 359 24.34 21.39 -3.40
CA GLY A 359 25.24 20.44 -2.76
C GLY A 359 24.73 19.00 -2.74
N GLU A 360 24.94 18.30 -1.61
CA GLU A 360 24.57 16.90 -1.48
C GLU A 360 23.07 16.69 -1.33
N PRO A 361 22.48 15.64 -1.98
CA PRO A 361 21.07 15.31 -1.81
C PRO A 361 20.78 14.87 -0.38
N ASN A 362 19.67 15.31 0.18
CA ASN A 362 19.21 14.85 1.47
C ASN A 362 18.68 13.40 1.41
N GLU A 363 18.45 12.77 2.57
CA GLU A 363 18.00 11.39 2.67
C GLU A 363 16.63 11.16 2.00
N VAL A 364 15.72 12.12 2.08
CA VAL A 364 14.40 12.04 1.41
C VAL A 364 14.58 11.90 -0.10
N LEU A 365 15.43 12.71 -0.71
CA LEU A 365 15.67 12.67 -2.15
C LEU A 365 16.40 11.40 -2.58
N ARG A 366 17.39 10.94 -1.80
CA ARG A 366 18.06 9.65 -2.04
C ARG A 366 17.06 8.48 -2.02
N ASN A 367 16.18 8.46 -1.03
CA ASN A 367 15.13 7.43 -0.92
C ASN A 367 14.12 7.51 -2.08
N ARG A 368 13.71 8.71 -2.48
CA ARG A 368 12.82 8.90 -3.64
C ARG A 368 13.46 8.40 -4.94
N LEU A 369 14.75 8.64 -5.16
CA LEU A 369 15.47 8.13 -6.33
C LEU A 369 15.60 6.61 -6.31
N LEU A 370 15.92 6.01 -5.17
CA LEU A 370 15.99 4.55 -5.02
C LEU A 370 14.64 3.89 -5.39
N LYS A 371 13.53 4.40 -4.85
CA LYS A 371 12.19 3.91 -5.17
C LYS A 371 11.84 4.13 -6.64
N MET A 372 12.25 5.25 -7.22
CA MET A 372 12.04 5.54 -8.64
C MET A 372 12.78 4.53 -9.52
N ARG A 373 14.05 4.22 -9.22
CA ARG A 373 14.79 3.18 -9.97
C ARG A 373 14.16 1.80 -9.81
N ASN A 374 13.73 1.44 -8.60
CA ASN A 374 13.02 0.19 -8.37
C ASN A 374 11.73 0.13 -9.21
N TRP A 375 10.97 1.22 -9.27
CA TRP A 375 9.75 1.28 -10.05
C TRP A 375 10.02 1.18 -11.56
N ILE A 376 10.99 1.92 -12.09
CA ILE A 376 11.41 1.87 -13.50
C ILE A 376 11.82 0.44 -13.90
N ASN A 377 12.50 -0.29 -13.02
CA ASN A 377 12.95 -1.66 -13.26
C ASN A 377 11.87 -2.73 -12.99
N SER A 378 10.73 -2.34 -12.45
CA SER A 378 9.62 -3.25 -12.17
C SER A 378 8.72 -3.46 -13.39
N ARG A 379 7.91 -4.54 -13.33
CA ARG A 379 6.82 -4.79 -14.29
C ARG A 379 5.70 -3.75 -14.26
N HIS A 380 5.68 -2.90 -13.25
CA HIS A 380 4.62 -1.90 -13.01
C HIS A 380 4.89 -0.58 -13.75
N PHE A 381 6.13 -0.34 -14.17
CA PHE A 381 6.44 0.92 -14.86
C PHE A 381 5.74 0.99 -16.21
N PRO A 382 5.00 2.09 -16.50
CA PRO A 382 4.24 2.19 -17.76
C PRO A 382 5.18 2.24 -18.98
N GLU A 383 4.96 1.38 -19.93
CA GLU A 383 5.76 1.36 -21.18
C GLU A 383 5.72 2.70 -21.92
N ALA A 384 4.57 3.37 -21.93
CA ALA A 384 4.40 4.69 -22.51
C ALA A 384 5.22 5.81 -21.83
N ALA A 385 5.76 5.56 -20.63
CA ALA A 385 6.61 6.50 -19.90
C ALA A 385 8.11 6.17 -20.00
N ARG A 386 8.47 5.08 -20.69
CA ARG A 386 9.86 4.73 -20.92
C ARG A 386 10.54 5.72 -21.86
N ILE A 387 11.75 6.09 -21.51
CA ILE A 387 12.60 6.97 -22.30
C ILE A 387 13.67 6.11 -22.96
N ASN A 388 13.52 5.86 -24.25
CA ASN A 388 14.47 5.09 -25.06
C ASN A 388 15.13 6.05 -26.04
N ILE A 389 16.32 6.57 -25.67
CA ILE A 389 17.06 7.46 -26.57
C ILE A 389 17.54 6.65 -27.77
N GLN A 390 17.16 7.08 -28.97
CA GLN A 390 17.56 6.45 -30.22
C GLN A 390 18.98 6.83 -30.60
N GLU A 391 19.70 5.96 -31.28
CA GLU A 391 20.97 6.32 -31.93
C GLU A 391 20.71 7.09 -33.22
N LYS A 392 19.66 6.69 -33.95
CA LYS A 392 19.15 7.32 -35.16
C LYS A 392 17.68 6.96 -35.35
N ILE A 393 16.97 7.71 -36.18
CA ILE A 393 15.60 7.41 -36.55
C ILE A 393 15.50 6.06 -37.26
N THR A 394 14.50 5.25 -36.94
CA THR A 394 14.21 4.02 -37.71
C THR A 394 13.51 4.35 -39.05
N GLU A 395 13.67 3.48 -40.04
CA GLU A 395 12.99 3.64 -41.33
C GLU A 395 11.46 3.73 -41.20
N GLU A 396 10.88 2.95 -40.28
CA GLU A 396 9.46 3.03 -39.94
C GLU A 396 9.06 4.44 -39.47
N ASN A 397 9.80 5.02 -38.54
CA ASN A 397 9.52 6.34 -37.99
C ASN A 397 9.84 7.45 -39.03
N LYS A 398 10.86 7.27 -39.83
CA LYS A 398 11.19 8.20 -40.95
C LYS A 398 10.04 8.33 -41.95
N ASN A 399 9.36 7.23 -42.23
CA ASN A 399 8.18 7.20 -43.11
C ASN A 399 6.95 7.91 -42.52
N LYS A 400 6.90 8.14 -41.21
CA LYS A 400 5.85 8.92 -40.54
C LYS A 400 6.09 10.43 -40.58
N ILE A 401 7.30 10.87 -40.94
CA ILE A 401 7.69 12.28 -41.02
C ILE A 401 7.37 12.83 -42.39
N ASN A 402 6.53 13.88 -42.48
CA ASN A 402 6.24 14.57 -43.70
C ASN A 402 7.31 15.57 -44.10
N GLN A 403 7.23 16.13 -45.34
CA GLN A 403 8.22 17.06 -45.85
C GLN A 403 8.40 18.32 -45.02
N LYS A 404 7.32 18.90 -44.45
CA LYS A 404 7.40 20.07 -43.56
C LYS A 404 8.08 19.74 -42.26
N GLN A 405 7.82 18.58 -41.68
CA GLN A 405 8.48 18.10 -40.48
C GLN A 405 9.98 17.84 -40.75
N MET A 406 10.32 17.27 -41.90
CA MET A 406 11.72 17.05 -42.27
C MET A 406 12.47 18.38 -42.44
N LEU A 407 11.84 19.38 -43.08
CA LEU A 407 12.39 20.73 -43.19
C LEU A 407 12.62 21.35 -41.84
N PHE A 408 11.64 21.23 -40.93
CA PHE A 408 11.76 21.71 -39.52
C PHE A 408 12.95 21.07 -38.82
N LEU A 409 13.14 19.76 -38.89
CA LEU A 409 14.25 19.07 -38.24
C LEU A 409 15.60 19.53 -38.82
N THR A 410 15.70 19.72 -40.14
CA THR A 410 16.93 20.19 -40.80
C THR A 410 17.28 21.62 -40.38
N GLU A 411 16.29 22.52 -40.38
CA GLU A 411 16.49 23.90 -39.94
C GLU A 411 16.84 24.01 -38.48
N LEU A 412 16.16 23.21 -37.64
CA LEU A 412 16.45 23.15 -36.23
C LEU A 412 17.90 22.67 -35.95
N TYR A 413 18.32 21.60 -36.64
CA TYR A 413 19.67 21.07 -36.56
C TYR A 413 20.75 22.11 -36.92
N SER A 414 20.53 22.87 -37.97
CA SER A 414 21.49 23.94 -38.41
C SER A 414 21.74 24.99 -37.32
N LYS A 415 20.77 25.19 -36.45
CA LYS A 415 20.78 26.18 -35.38
C LYS A 415 21.34 25.68 -34.05
N PHE A 416 21.57 24.39 -33.87
CA PHE A 416 22.07 23.83 -32.59
C PHE A 416 23.42 24.41 -32.14
N ASN A 417 24.25 24.84 -33.09
CA ASN A 417 25.54 25.46 -32.76
C ASN A 417 25.46 26.96 -32.42
N LEU A 418 24.29 27.58 -32.64
CA LEU A 418 24.06 29.00 -32.41
C LEU A 418 23.56 29.33 -31.00
N ILE A 419 23.20 28.30 -30.21
CA ILE A 419 22.59 28.47 -28.89
C ILE A 419 23.50 27.95 -27.77
N GLU A 420 23.37 28.52 -26.60
CA GLU A 420 23.81 27.89 -25.37
C GLU A 420 22.94 26.67 -25.07
N TRP A 421 23.58 25.54 -24.72
CA TRP A 421 22.84 24.31 -24.51
C TRP A 421 22.21 24.24 -23.12
N ASN A 422 21.01 24.78 -22.99
CA ASN A 422 20.15 24.73 -21.82
C ASN A 422 18.69 24.62 -22.22
N GLU A 423 17.82 24.18 -21.29
CA GLU A 423 16.42 23.92 -21.57
C GLU A 423 15.68 25.15 -22.12
N GLY A 424 16.00 26.35 -21.65
CA GLY A 424 15.36 27.58 -22.08
C GLY A 424 15.64 27.89 -23.56
N GLU A 425 16.93 27.90 -23.93
CA GLU A 425 17.39 28.15 -25.31
C GLU A 425 16.89 27.06 -26.27
N ILE A 426 16.89 25.77 -25.84
CA ILE A 426 16.36 24.67 -26.63
C ILE A 426 14.86 24.84 -26.88
N ASN A 427 14.07 25.20 -25.87
CA ASN A 427 12.65 25.48 -26.06
C ASN A 427 12.40 26.65 -27.01
N GLU A 428 13.18 27.73 -26.86
CA GLU A 428 13.04 28.94 -27.70
C GLU A 428 13.37 28.66 -29.16
N ILE A 429 14.44 27.92 -29.43
CA ILE A 429 14.80 27.57 -30.80
C ILE A 429 13.80 26.64 -31.48
N ILE A 430 13.26 25.67 -30.73
CA ILE A 430 12.17 24.81 -31.22
C ILE A 430 10.96 25.67 -31.61
N ARG A 431 10.55 26.59 -30.73
CA ARG A 431 9.38 27.46 -30.95
C ARG A 431 9.60 28.39 -32.15
N THR A 432 10.75 29.04 -32.22
CA THR A 432 11.09 29.98 -33.29
C THR A 432 11.12 29.26 -34.65
N THR A 433 11.84 28.14 -34.74
CA THR A 433 11.93 27.36 -35.97
C THR A 433 10.56 26.80 -36.39
N THR A 434 9.73 26.38 -35.43
CA THR A 434 8.34 25.95 -35.73
C THR A 434 7.53 27.09 -36.34
N SER A 435 7.68 28.32 -35.86
CA SER A 435 6.98 29.51 -36.39
C SER A 435 7.50 29.92 -37.79
N GLU A 436 8.81 29.90 -38.01
CA GLU A 436 9.46 30.26 -39.27
C GLU A 436 9.03 29.34 -40.42
N ILE A 437 8.85 28.05 -40.11
CA ILE A 437 8.39 27.02 -41.09
C ILE A 437 6.86 26.99 -41.22
N GLU A 438 6.14 27.75 -40.39
CA GLU A 438 4.68 27.70 -40.31
C GLU A 438 4.18 26.25 -40.08
N LEU A 439 4.88 25.48 -39.21
CA LEU A 439 4.50 24.13 -38.84
C LEU A 439 3.56 24.18 -37.62
N ASN A 440 2.59 23.25 -37.59
CA ASN A 440 1.77 23.12 -36.37
C ASN A 440 2.67 22.69 -35.20
N PRO A 441 2.61 23.34 -34.04
CA PRO A 441 3.43 22.98 -32.89
C PRO A 441 3.36 21.51 -32.50
N ARG A 442 2.19 20.89 -32.58
CA ARG A 442 2.02 19.46 -32.29
C ARG A 442 2.86 18.60 -33.25
N ASP A 443 2.87 18.95 -34.57
CA ASP A 443 3.60 18.19 -35.56
C ASP A 443 5.13 18.35 -35.40
N ALA A 444 5.59 19.52 -34.95
CA ALA A 444 6.99 19.75 -34.64
C ALA A 444 7.44 18.87 -33.47
N TYR A 445 6.64 18.79 -32.40
CA TYR A 445 6.95 17.91 -31.25
C TYR A 445 6.88 16.43 -31.62
N ILE A 446 5.92 15.98 -32.42
CA ILE A 446 5.87 14.60 -32.93
C ILE A 446 7.15 14.25 -33.67
N ALA A 447 7.64 15.13 -34.56
CA ALA A 447 8.87 14.89 -35.31
C ALA A 447 10.08 14.73 -34.38
N LEU A 448 10.20 15.61 -33.37
CA LEU A 448 11.26 15.51 -32.35
C LEU A 448 11.19 14.21 -31.56
N TYR A 449 10.00 13.80 -31.13
CA TYR A 449 9.81 12.56 -30.39
C TYR A 449 10.15 11.33 -31.25
N LEU A 450 9.74 11.31 -32.52
CA LEU A 450 10.06 10.22 -33.44
C LEU A 450 11.58 10.07 -33.64
N VAL A 451 12.30 11.18 -33.77
CA VAL A 451 13.76 11.17 -33.96
C VAL A 451 14.51 10.78 -32.69
N ILE A 452 14.13 11.36 -31.56
CA ILE A 452 14.90 11.23 -30.31
C ILE A 452 14.49 10.01 -29.51
N LEU A 453 13.18 9.69 -29.44
CA LEU A 453 12.63 8.64 -28.59
C LEU A 453 12.04 7.46 -29.36
N GLY A 454 11.88 7.55 -30.67
CA GLY A 454 11.22 6.53 -31.47
C GLY A 454 9.70 6.40 -31.25
N SER A 455 9.06 7.39 -30.62
CA SER A 455 7.64 7.43 -30.29
C SER A 455 7.03 8.77 -30.72
N GLU A 456 5.69 8.87 -30.78
CA GLU A 456 5.00 10.13 -31.15
C GLU A 456 4.78 11.08 -29.97
N TYR A 457 5.12 10.65 -28.76
CA TYR A 457 4.92 11.41 -27.53
C TYR A 457 5.95 11.01 -26.47
N GLY A 458 6.11 11.87 -25.46
CA GLY A 458 7.02 11.62 -24.36
C GLY A 458 6.99 12.75 -23.31
N PRO A 459 7.90 12.73 -22.34
CA PRO A 459 8.13 13.85 -21.42
C PRO A 459 8.61 15.10 -22.18
N ARG A 460 8.78 16.22 -21.47
CA ARG A 460 9.25 17.49 -22.07
C ARG A 460 10.53 17.30 -22.86
N ILE A 461 10.43 17.41 -24.18
CA ILE A 461 11.55 17.07 -25.09
C ILE A 461 12.78 17.94 -24.88
N ALA A 462 12.60 19.24 -24.61
CA ALA A 462 13.74 20.12 -24.37
C ALA A 462 14.49 19.77 -23.07
N SER A 463 13.79 19.33 -22.04
CA SER A 463 14.41 18.79 -20.82
C SER A 463 15.21 17.52 -21.13
N ILE A 464 14.65 16.62 -21.93
CA ILE A 464 15.35 15.40 -22.39
C ILE A 464 16.60 15.76 -23.18
N MET A 465 16.49 16.64 -24.18
CA MET A 465 17.62 17.07 -25.01
C MET A 465 18.73 17.70 -24.16
N ASN A 466 18.36 18.56 -23.19
CA ASN A 466 19.32 19.15 -22.28
C ASN A 466 20.06 18.10 -21.42
N GLU A 467 19.31 17.13 -20.89
CA GLU A 467 19.86 16.08 -20.01
C GLU A 467 20.68 15.03 -20.77
N VAL A 468 20.28 14.68 -21.98
CA VAL A 468 21.03 13.79 -22.88
C VAL A 468 22.36 14.44 -23.29
N GLY A 469 22.35 15.73 -23.54
CA GLY A 469 23.52 16.51 -23.90
C GLY A 469 23.67 16.80 -25.38
N LYS A 470 24.31 17.90 -25.69
CA LYS A 470 24.47 18.46 -27.06
C LYS A 470 25.07 17.45 -28.03
N GLU A 471 26.17 16.85 -27.66
CA GLU A 471 26.92 15.93 -28.53
C GLU A 471 26.06 14.74 -29.00
N VAL A 472 25.33 14.11 -28.08
CA VAL A 472 24.46 12.97 -28.38
C VAL A 472 23.30 13.40 -29.28
N ILE A 473 22.64 14.52 -28.97
CA ILE A 473 21.52 15.03 -29.78
C ILE A 473 21.98 15.42 -31.19
N VAL A 474 23.12 16.11 -31.32
CA VAL A 474 23.72 16.44 -32.63
C VAL A 474 24.01 15.17 -33.43
N ASN A 475 24.55 14.13 -32.81
CA ASN A 475 24.81 12.86 -33.47
C ASN A 475 23.52 12.19 -33.95
N ILE A 476 22.48 12.11 -33.09
CA ILE A 476 21.17 11.55 -33.47
C ILE A 476 20.62 12.26 -34.72
N PHE A 477 20.69 13.59 -34.77
CA PHE A 477 20.20 14.37 -35.90
C PHE A 477 21.04 14.12 -37.16
N SER A 478 22.38 14.10 -37.04
CA SER A 478 23.27 13.87 -38.18
C SER A 478 23.09 12.48 -38.81
N GLU A 479 22.75 11.47 -38.03
CA GLU A 479 22.49 10.11 -38.49
C GLU A 479 21.05 9.90 -38.99
N SER A 480 20.14 10.84 -38.69
CA SER A 480 18.70 10.74 -39.03
C SER A 480 18.27 11.55 -40.21
N LEU A 481 18.96 12.66 -40.53
CA LEU A 481 18.67 13.58 -41.63
C LEU A 481 19.44 13.25 -42.89
#